data_ea0285412844af463ffa67e2a26be3f6
#
_entry.id   ea0285412844af463ffa67e2a26be3f6
#
_cell.length_a   1.000
_cell.length_b   1.000
_cell.length_c   1.000
_cell.angle_alpha   90.00
_cell.angle_beta   90.00
_cell.angle_gamma   90.00
#
_symmetry.space_group_name_H-M   'P 1'
#
loop_
_entity.id
_entity.type
_entity.pdbx_description
1 polymer ?
#
loop_
_entity_poly.entity_id
_entity_poly.type
_entity_poly.pdbx_seq_one_letter_code
_entity_poly.pdbx_strand_id
1 'polypeptide(L)'
;MENTTSTPDTDPGPGPDHQETASNIPGAARPIFSPPPYWHHSRNASYSSQVSSERPPPIILEDHTLSHAVSRAALWAKSIAIDDYVIVHGTTPGIGSYVVWNCKFQTLDGGPMTIRKRYSEFDELRSKLIKAFPHSTNSSLPPLPPKSAIYKFRRKFLEKRREGLAYFLNCVMLNPEYAGSTIVKDFIFPPEK
;
A
#
# COMPACT_ATOMS: atom_id res chain seq x y z
N MET A 1 45.32 25.24 -36.25
CA MET A 1 45.94 25.84 -35.04
C MET A 1 45.18 25.18 -33.93
N GLU A 2 45.70 24.02 -33.48
CA GLU A 2 46.65 23.84 -32.35
C GLU A 2 46.10 24.45 -31.06
N ASN A 3 45.86 23.72 -29.98
CA ASN A 3 46.76 22.86 -29.25
C ASN A 3 45.99 21.90 -28.30
N THR A 4 46.33 20.67 -28.40
CA THR A 4 46.66 19.62 -27.41
C THR A 4 47.19 20.11 -26.06
N THR A 5 46.82 19.39 -24.95
CA THR A 5 47.73 18.90 -23.87
C THR A 5 46.90 18.03 -22.93
N SER A 6 46.94 16.73 -23.00
CA SER A 6 47.69 15.69 -22.28
C SER A 6 47.59 15.69 -20.73
N THR A 7 47.09 14.57 -20.25
CA THR A 7 47.17 13.96 -18.92
C THR A 7 48.61 13.89 -18.36
N PRO A 8 48.81 13.59 -17.07
CA PRO A 8 48.96 12.18 -16.71
C PRO A 8 48.36 11.73 -15.34
N ASP A 9 48.12 10.44 -15.27
CA ASP A 9 47.97 9.57 -14.12
C ASP A 9 49.03 9.80 -13.04
N THR A 10 48.65 9.68 -11.77
CA THR A 10 49.53 9.21 -10.71
C THR A 10 48.72 8.54 -9.60
N ASP A 11 48.77 7.24 -9.59
CA ASP A 11 48.49 6.38 -8.43
C ASP A 11 49.68 6.45 -7.48
N PRO A 12 49.52 6.52 -6.16
CA PRO A 12 50.43 5.94 -5.24
C PRO A 12 49.78 4.96 -4.26
N GLY A 13 50.40 3.80 -4.25
CA GLY A 13 50.16 2.65 -3.43
C GLY A 13 50.38 2.85 -1.91
N PRO A 14 50.38 1.74 -1.16
CA PRO A 14 50.10 1.72 0.27
C PRO A 14 51.30 2.07 1.13
N GLY A 15 51.09 2.83 2.17
CA GLY A 15 52.10 3.15 3.19
C GLY A 15 51.54 3.03 4.60
N PRO A 16 52.35 3.05 5.64
CA PRO A 16 52.52 1.93 6.56
C PRO A 16 51.80 2.11 7.91
N ASP A 17 51.77 0.98 8.62
CA ASP A 17 51.40 0.82 10.03
C ASP A 17 51.88 1.94 10.94
N HIS A 18 50.99 2.56 11.68
CA HIS A 18 51.37 3.31 12.88
C HIS A 18 50.74 2.68 14.11
N GLN A 19 51.64 2.04 14.86
CA GLN A 19 51.43 1.61 16.23
C GLN A 19 50.92 2.75 17.11
N GLU A 20 49.92 2.44 17.88
CA GLU A 20 49.40 3.24 18.98
C GLU A 20 50.42 3.47 20.06
N THR A 21 50.66 4.73 20.35
CA THR A 21 51.22 5.11 21.66
C THR A 21 50.11 5.72 22.49
N ALA A 22 49.77 5.03 23.54
CA ALA A 22 48.85 5.51 24.57
C ALA A 22 49.41 6.75 25.27
N SER A 23 48.76 7.89 25.10
CA SER A 23 48.95 9.04 25.98
C SER A 23 47.69 9.22 26.87
N ASN A 24 47.95 9.02 28.13
CA ASN A 24 47.07 9.17 29.25
C ASN A 24 46.72 10.64 29.46
N ILE A 25 45.47 11.08 29.19
CA ILE A 25 44.96 12.39 29.53
C ILE A 25 43.92 12.20 30.65
N PRO A 26 44.16 12.70 31.87
CA PRO A 26 43.19 12.66 32.95
C PRO A 26 42.18 13.85 32.77
N GLY A 27 40.90 13.53 32.71
CA GLY A 27 39.86 14.52 32.97
C GLY A 27 38.86 14.81 31.85
N ALA A 28 38.37 13.81 31.11
CA ALA A 28 37.14 13.97 30.34
C ALA A 28 36.08 13.03 30.90
N ALA A 29 35.07 13.59 31.57
CA ALA A 29 33.93 12.85 32.04
C ALA A 29 33.19 12.25 30.83
N ARG A 30 33.26 10.91 30.71
CA ARG A 30 32.43 10.16 29.71
C ARG A 30 30.99 10.31 30.11
N PRO A 31 30.06 10.67 29.20
CA PRO A 31 28.66 10.62 29.51
C PRO A 31 28.28 9.17 29.84
N ILE A 32 27.90 8.91 31.07
CA ILE A 32 27.38 7.62 31.50
C ILE A 32 25.98 7.50 30.90
N PHE A 33 25.89 6.87 29.73
CA PHE A 33 24.60 6.42 29.20
C PHE A 33 24.13 5.26 30.08
N SER A 34 23.35 5.56 31.10
CA SER A 34 22.59 4.54 31.81
C SER A 34 21.46 4.08 30.90
N PRO A 35 21.42 2.79 30.50
CA PRO A 35 20.28 2.29 29.74
C PRO A 35 19.01 2.43 30.57
N PRO A 36 17.86 2.65 29.94
CA PRO A 36 16.57 2.77 30.64
C PRO A 36 16.31 1.57 31.54
N PRO A 37 15.68 1.74 32.72
CA PRO A 37 15.52 0.69 33.72
C PRO A 37 14.82 -0.60 33.23
N TYR A 38 14.05 -0.52 32.15
CA TYR A 38 13.42 -1.69 31.53
C TYR A 38 14.38 -2.53 30.65
N TRP A 39 15.62 -2.08 30.42
CA TRP A 39 16.67 -2.84 29.72
C TRP A 39 17.55 -3.65 30.65
N HIS A 40 17.35 -3.55 31.95
CA HIS A 40 18.00 -4.44 32.90
C HIS A 40 17.33 -5.82 32.85
N HIS A 41 17.66 -6.58 31.82
CA HIS A 41 17.41 -8.01 31.87
C HIS A 41 18.32 -8.60 32.94
N SER A 42 17.76 -8.96 34.05
CA SER A 42 18.42 -9.74 35.05
C SER A 42 18.86 -11.07 34.42
N ARG A 43 20.13 -11.14 34.02
CA ARG A 43 20.74 -12.36 33.43
C ARG A 43 20.99 -13.44 34.46
N ASN A 44 20.22 -13.52 35.51
CA ASN A 44 20.37 -14.54 36.54
C ASN A 44 19.02 -15.07 37.03
N ALA A 45 18.26 -15.62 36.12
CA ALA A 45 17.30 -16.64 36.43
C ALA A 45 17.41 -17.73 35.39
N SER A 46 18.46 -18.51 35.46
CA SER A 46 18.33 -19.90 35.06
C SER A 46 17.20 -20.44 35.94
N TYR A 47 16.00 -20.47 35.39
CA TYR A 47 14.91 -21.19 35.97
C TYR A 47 15.33 -22.64 36.02
N SER A 48 15.93 -23.02 37.14
CA SER A 48 15.94 -24.39 37.59
C SER A 48 14.53 -24.88 37.44
N SER A 49 14.31 -25.77 36.51
CA SER A 49 13.05 -26.45 36.28
C SER A 49 12.70 -27.30 37.49
N GLN A 50 12.24 -26.64 38.55
CA GLN A 50 11.53 -27.32 39.58
C GLN A 50 10.09 -27.48 39.12
N VAL A 51 9.80 -28.70 38.83
CA VAL A 51 8.53 -29.40 38.72
C VAL A 51 7.40 -28.64 39.37
N SER A 52 6.79 -27.69 38.70
CA SER A 52 5.43 -27.29 38.92
C SER A 52 4.58 -28.03 37.90
N SER A 53 3.66 -28.82 38.37
CA SER A 53 2.74 -29.67 37.62
C SER A 53 1.71 -28.87 36.79
N GLU A 54 1.93 -27.59 36.63
CA GLU A 54 1.17 -26.70 35.72
C GLU A 54 2.10 -26.14 34.66
N ARG A 55 2.45 -26.98 33.70
CA ARG A 55 2.95 -26.45 32.44
C ARG A 55 1.82 -25.69 31.79
N PRO A 56 2.04 -24.40 31.43
CA PRO A 56 1.08 -23.72 30.58
C PRO A 56 0.85 -24.57 29.34
N PRO A 57 -0.38 -24.64 28.83
CA PRO A 57 -0.66 -25.42 27.63
C PRO A 57 0.26 -24.95 26.50
N PRO A 58 0.77 -25.84 25.67
CA PRO A 58 1.62 -25.46 24.54
C PRO A 58 0.85 -24.50 23.65
N ILE A 59 1.53 -23.45 23.19
CA ILE A 59 0.96 -22.54 22.18
C ILE A 59 0.84 -23.36 20.89
N ILE A 60 -0.39 -23.68 20.52
CA ILE A 60 -0.69 -24.35 19.28
C ILE A 60 -0.73 -23.28 18.21
N LEU A 61 0.23 -23.32 17.28
CA LEU A 61 0.18 -22.52 16.06
C LEU A 61 -0.76 -23.24 15.10
N GLU A 62 -1.97 -22.72 14.95
CA GLU A 62 -2.87 -23.19 13.90
C GLU A 62 -2.36 -22.70 12.54
N ASP A 63 -2.16 -23.64 11.62
CA ASP A 63 -1.81 -23.33 10.25
C ASP A 63 -3.07 -22.87 9.48
N HIS A 64 -3.24 -21.57 9.34
CA HIS A 64 -4.30 -20.97 8.53
C HIS A 64 -3.92 -20.82 7.05
N THR A 65 -2.92 -21.53 6.56
CA THR A 65 -2.46 -21.46 5.17
C THR A 65 -3.58 -21.75 4.19
N LEU A 66 -4.50 -22.66 4.54
CA LEU A 66 -5.68 -22.96 3.73
C LEU A 66 -6.63 -21.78 3.64
N SER A 67 -6.82 -21.01 4.72
CA SER A 67 -7.65 -19.80 4.70
C SER A 67 -6.99 -18.68 3.86
N HIS A 68 -5.66 -18.58 3.89
CA HIS A 68 -4.91 -17.69 3.00
C HIS A 68 -4.96 -18.13 1.54
N ALA A 69 -4.96 -19.42 1.25
CA ALA A 69 -5.13 -19.94 -0.11
C ALA A 69 -6.53 -19.61 -0.66
N VAL A 70 -7.58 -19.76 0.15
CA VAL A 70 -8.95 -19.39 -0.22
C VAL A 70 -9.06 -17.88 -0.40
N SER A 71 -8.43 -17.09 0.49
CA SER A 71 -8.40 -15.63 0.37
C SER A 71 -7.65 -15.16 -0.86
N ARG A 72 -6.54 -15.82 -1.24
CA ARG A 72 -5.81 -15.54 -2.49
C ARG A 72 -6.62 -15.95 -3.72
N ALA A 73 -7.38 -17.03 -3.67
CA ALA A 73 -8.28 -17.45 -4.75
C ALA A 73 -9.42 -16.43 -4.99
N ALA A 74 -9.75 -15.61 -4.00
CA ALA A 74 -10.71 -14.52 -4.16
C ALA A 74 -10.12 -13.31 -4.90
N LEU A 75 -8.79 -13.14 -4.89
CA LEU A 75 -8.11 -12.10 -5.63
C LEU A 75 -7.91 -12.54 -7.08
N TRP A 76 -8.35 -11.74 -8.01
CA TRP A 76 -8.20 -11.97 -9.44
C TRP A 76 -7.44 -10.83 -10.14
N ALA A 77 -7.24 -9.70 -9.47
CA ALA A 77 -6.49 -8.56 -9.96
C ALA A 77 -5.16 -8.42 -9.22
N LYS A 78 -4.09 -8.12 -9.96
CA LYS A 78 -2.76 -7.82 -9.43
C LYS A 78 -2.59 -6.34 -9.13
N SER A 79 -3.11 -5.49 -9.99
CA SER A 79 -3.07 -4.04 -9.84
C SER A 79 -4.20 -3.37 -10.60
N ILE A 80 -4.57 -2.18 -10.13
CA ILE A 80 -5.60 -1.36 -10.77
C ILE A 80 -5.04 0.05 -10.95
N ALA A 81 -5.24 0.61 -12.13
CA ALA A 81 -4.92 1.99 -12.45
C ALA A 81 -6.12 2.68 -13.12
N ILE A 82 -6.26 3.97 -12.90
CA ILE A 82 -7.13 4.83 -13.71
C ILE A 82 -6.21 5.76 -14.48
N ASP A 83 -5.97 5.42 -15.76
CA ASP A 83 -4.99 6.11 -16.56
C ASP A 83 -5.53 7.44 -17.10
N ASP A 84 -6.78 7.42 -17.52
CA ASP A 84 -7.38 8.52 -18.24
C ASP A 84 -8.89 8.64 -18.00
N TYR A 85 -9.46 9.73 -18.45
CA TYR A 85 -10.88 9.99 -18.43
C TYR A 85 -11.35 10.64 -19.73
N VAL A 86 -12.61 10.42 -20.07
CA VAL A 86 -13.27 11.04 -21.20
C VAL A 86 -14.44 11.90 -20.70
N ILE A 87 -14.51 13.13 -21.19
CA ILE A 87 -15.68 13.99 -20.95
C ILE A 87 -16.66 13.73 -22.07
N VAL A 88 -17.79 13.16 -21.72
CA VAL A 88 -18.92 12.96 -22.65
C VAL A 88 -19.81 14.19 -22.56
N HIS A 89 -19.98 14.86 -23.69
CA HIS A 89 -20.86 16.03 -23.80
C HIS A 89 -22.28 15.59 -24.11
N GLY A 90 -23.24 16.18 -23.39
CA GLY A 90 -24.66 16.03 -23.74
C GLY A 90 -25.02 16.78 -25.01
N THR A 91 -26.22 16.55 -25.54
CA THR A 91 -26.72 17.20 -26.74
C THR A 91 -26.83 18.72 -26.58
N THR A 92 -27.08 19.18 -25.35
CA THR A 92 -27.17 20.62 -25.01
C THR A 92 -25.89 21.03 -24.26
N PRO A 93 -25.23 22.13 -24.66
CA PRO A 93 -24.01 22.61 -24.00
C PRO A 93 -24.20 22.79 -22.49
N GLY A 94 -23.36 22.12 -21.70
CA GLY A 94 -23.38 22.17 -20.23
C GLY A 94 -24.41 21.31 -19.55
N ILE A 95 -25.44 20.80 -20.25
CA ILE A 95 -26.49 19.93 -19.70
C ILE A 95 -26.23 18.49 -20.13
N GLY A 96 -26.29 17.55 -19.18
CA GLY A 96 -26.09 16.12 -19.44
C GLY A 96 -24.62 15.70 -19.64
N SER A 97 -23.65 16.62 -19.56
CA SER A 97 -22.23 16.28 -19.68
C SER A 97 -21.73 15.57 -18.42
N TYR A 98 -20.95 14.51 -18.62
CA TYR A 98 -20.39 13.69 -17.55
C TYR A 98 -18.99 13.18 -17.87
N VAL A 99 -18.30 12.68 -16.84
CA VAL A 99 -16.94 12.14 -16.96
C VAL A 99 -17.01 10.63 -16.84
N VAL A 100 -16.33 9.94 -17.74
CA VAL A 100 -16.13 8.49 -17.75
C VAL A 100 -14.67 8.19 -17.49
N TRP A 101 -14.39 7.35 -16.52
CA TRP A 101 -13.06 6.95 -16.09
C TRP A 101 -12.68 5.63 -16.75
N ASN A 102 -11.49 5.56 -17.35
CA ASN A 102 -10.92 4.35 -17.92
C ASN A 102 -10.12 3.62 -16.83
N CYS A 103 -10.71 2.54 -16.31
CA CYS A 103 -10.10 1.73 -15.26
C CYS A 103 -9.43 0.51 -15.89
N LYS A 104 -8.12 0.40 -15.74
CA LYS A 104 -7.32 -0.73 -16.21
C LYS A 104 -7.02 -1.67 -15.05
N PHE A 105 -7.27 -2.94 -15.27
CA PHE A 105 -7.02 -4.03 -14.34
C PHE A 105 -5.95 -4.94 -14.94
N GLN A 106 -4.90 -5.20 -14.20
CA GLN A 106 -3.97 -6.27 -14.51
C GLN A 106 -4.46 -7.52 -13.78
N THR A 107 -4.91 -8.52 -14.51
CA THR A 107 -5.39 -9.77 -13.92
C THR A 107 -4.22 -10.67 -13.52
N LEU A 108 -4.45 -11.62 -12.62
CA LEU A 108 -3.42 -12.56 -12.16
C LEU A 108 -3.05 -13.55 -13.25
N ASP A 109 -4.06 -14.15 -13.90
CA ASP A 109 -3.91 -15.27 -14.84
C ASP A 109 -4.20 -14.88 -16.31
N GLY A 110 -4.55 -13.61 -16.54
CA GLY A 110 -4.94 -13.13 -17.86
C GLY A 110 -4.26 -11.83 -18.26
N GLY A 111 -4.67 -11.33 -19.41
CA GLY A 111 -4.22 -10.04 -19.94
C GLY A 111 -4.84 -8.84 -19.21
N PRO A 112 -4.40 -7.62 -19.56
CA PRO A 112 -5.00 -6.39 -19.04
C PRO A 112 -6.45 -6.26 -19.52
N MET A 113 -7.32 -5.83 -18.61
CA MET A 113 -8.72 -5.55 -18.88
C MET A 113 -9.02 -4.09 -18.63
N THR A 114 -9.85 -3.46 -19.45
CA THR A 114 -10.26 -2.07 -19.26
C THR A 114 -11.77 -1.97 -19.17
N ILE A 115 -12.27 -1.30 -18.14
CA ILE A 115 -13.68 -0.95 -18.01
C ILE A 115 -13.86 0.57 -17.95
N ARG A 116 -15.04 1.02 -18.29
CA ARG A 116 -15.40 2.44 -18.28
C ARG A 116 -16.52 2.67 -17.27
N LYS A 117 -16.25 3.56 -16.30
CA LYS A 117 -17.17 3.82 -15.19
C LYS A 117 -17.35 5.32 -14.93
N ARG A 118 -18.57 5.71 -14.55
CA ARG A 118 -18.87 7.08 -14.09
C ARG A 118 -18.69 7.17 -12.58
N TYR A 119 -18.50 8.37 -12.07
CA TYR A 119 -18.40 8.60 -10.63
C TYR A 119 -19.60 8.03 -9.84
N SER A 120 -20.82 8.12 -10.38
CA SER A 120 -22.01 7.56 -9.73
C SER A 120 -21.96 6.05 -9.53
N GLU A 121 -21.29 5.32 -10.41
CA GLU A 121 -21.13 3.87 -10.28
C GLU A 121 -20.16 3.52 -9.14
N PHE A 122 -19.13 4.32 -8.92
CA PHE A 122 -18.26 4.16 -7.73
C PHE A 122 -19.01 4.47 -6.43
N ASP A 123 -19.86 5.48 -6.44
CA ASP A 123 -20.69 5.85 -5.29
C ASP A 123 -21.71 4.73 -4.96
N GLU A 124 -22.29 4.14 -5.98
CA GLU A 124 -23.18 2.98 -5.85
C GLU A 124 -22.42 1.74 -5.32
N LEU A 125 -21.24 1.44 -5.91
CA LEU A 125 -20.38 0.37 -5.44
C LEU A 125 -20.08 0.52 -3.96
N ARG A 126 -19.60 1.71 -3.54
CA ARG A 126 -19.29 2.00 -2.14
C ARG A 126 -20.51 1.82 -1.24
N SER A 127 -21.67 2.31 -1.67
CA SER A 127 -22.92 2.19 -0.90
C SER A 127 -23.37 0.73 -0.72
N LYS A 128 -23.22 -0.09 -1.77
CA LYS A 128 -23.53 -1.53 -1.71
C LYS A 128 -22.56 -2.26 -0.78
N LEU A 129 -21.25 -1.95 -0.84
CA LEU A 129 -20.24 -2.56 0.03
C LEU A 129 -20.48 -2.21 1.50
N ILE A 130 -20.81 -0.96 1.83
CA ILE A 130 -21.15 -0.56 3.21
C ILE A 130 -22.33 -1.36 3.75
N LYS A 131 -23.35 -1.58 2.94
CA LYS A 131 -24.54 -2.35 3.34
C LYS A 131 -24.26 -3.84 3.52
N ALA A 132 -23.41 -4.40 2.67
CA ALA A 132 -23.10 -5.83 2.69
C ALA A 132 -22.07 -6.22 3.76
N PHE A 133 -21.14 -5.31 4.07
CA PHE A 133 -20.00 -5.55 4.98
C PHE A 133 -19.94 -4.51 6.13
N PRO A 134 -20.97 -4.39 6.98
CA PRO A 134 -21.05 -3.31 7.98
C PRO A 134 -19.93 -3.31 9.00
N HIS A 135 -19.33 -4.47 9.30
CA HIS A 135 -18.26 -4.61 10.30
C HIS A 135 -16.88 -4.23 9.75
N SER A 136 -16.62 -4.47 8.47
CA SER A 136 -15.30 -4.27 7.86
C SER A 136 -15.12 -2.89 7.23
N THR A 137 -16.22 -2.24 6.82
CA THR A 137 -16.17 -1.01 6.04
C THR A 137 -15.64 0.21 6.79
N ASN A 138 -15.75 0.24 8.10
CA ASN A 138 -15.30 1.39 8.90
C ASN A 138 -13.77 1.55 8.89
N SER A 139 -13.02 0.46 8.77
CA SER A 139 -11.55 0.46 8.82
C SER A 139 -10.89 0.23 7.46
N SER A 140 -11.55 -0.47 6.53
CA SER A 140 -10.91 -0.93 5.30
C SER A 140 -11.42 -0.28 4.02
N LEU A 141 -12.59 0.40 4.04
CA LEU A 141 -13.16 1.04 2.87
C LEU A 141 -12.94 2.56 2.87
N PRO A 142 -12.05 3.09 2.02
CA PRO A 142 -11.75 4.52 2.02
C PRO A 142 -12.94 5.36 1.52
N PRO A 143 -12.98 6.65 1.91
CA PRO A 143 -13.97 7.57 1.36
C PRO A 143 -13.70 7.84 -0.11
N LEU A 144 -14.76 8.12 -0.87
CA LEU A 144 -14.63 8.61 -2.24
C LEU A 144 -14.23 10.08 -2.26
N PRO A 145 -13.56 10.53 -3.33
CA PRO A 145 -13.33 11.96 -3.56
C PRO A 145 -14.65 12.74 -3.55
N PRO A 146 -14.66 14.00 -3.11
CA PRO A 146 -15.88 14.77 -2.95
C PRO A 146 -16.62 14.97 -4.28
N LYS A 147 -17.96 14.97 -4.20
CA LYS A 147 -18.83 15.36 -5.32
C LYS A 147 -18.68 16.86 -5.55
N SER A 148 -18.62 17.29 -6.81
CA SER A 148 -18.69 18.70 -7.17
C SER A 148 -19.49 18.89 -8.45
N ALA A 149 -20.43 19.80 -8.40
CA ALA A 149 -21.19 20.22 -9.58
C ALA A 149 -20.47 21.32 -10.37
N ILE A 150 -19.76 22.22 -9.66
CA ILE A 150 -19.16 23.43 -10.23
C ILE A 150 -17.79 23.13 -10.88
N TYR A 151 -16.96 22.33 -10.23
CA TYR A 151 -15.57 22.07 -10.67
C TYR A 151 -15.41 20.73 -11.42
N LYS A 152 -16.53 20.08 -11.75
CA LYS A 152 -16.53 18.69 -12.29
C LYS A 152 -15.70 18.49 -13.57
N PHE A 153 -15.40 19.54 -14.31
CA PHE A 153 -14.59 19.50 -15.54
C PHE A 153 -13.24 20.21 -15.44
N ARG A 154 -12.88 20.78 -14.28
CA ARG A 154 -11.56 21.41 -14.12
C ARG A 154 -10.48 20.33 -14.02
N ARG A 155 -9.43 20.47 -14.83
CA ARG A 155 -8.34 19.48 -14.91
C ARG A 155 -7.75 19.12 -13.54
N LYS A 156 -7.37 20.12 -12.73
CA LYS A 156 -6.80 19.87 -11.38
C LYS A 156 -7.76 19.07 -10.49
N PHE A 157 -9.06 19.34 -10.58
CA PHE A 157 -10.08 18.60 -9.83
C PHE A 157 -10.23 17.17 -10.35
N LEU A 158 -10.22 16.97 -11.66
CA LEU A 158 -10.31 15.65 -12.28
C LEU A 158 -9.07 14.80 -11.95
N GLU A 159 -7.86 15.37 -11.99
CA GLU A 159 -6.65 14.65 -11.60
C GLU A 159 -6.70 14.16 -10.14
N LYS A 160 -7.03 15.06 -9.21
CA LYS A 160 -7.20 14.69 -7.80
C LYS A 160 -8.29 13.64 -7.59
N ARG A 161 -9.37 13.73 -8.37
CA ARG A 161 -10.45 12.73 -8.33
C ARG A 161 -9.98 11.40 -8.90
N ARG A 162 -9.22 11.39 -9.99
CA ARG A 162 -8.63 10.20 -10.58
C ARG A 162 -7.79 9.42 -9.57
N GLU A 163 -6.90 10.13 -8.88
CA GLU A 163 -6.06 9.55 -7.83
C GLU A 163 -6.89 8.93 -6.70
N GLY A 164 -7.89 9.66 -6.20
CA GLY A 164 -8.77 9.16 -5.14
C GLY A 164 -9.63 7.96 -5.56
N LEU A 165 -10.12 7.93 -6.80
CA LEU A 165 -10.85 6.79 -7.35
C LEU A 165 -9.94 5.58 -7.57
N ALA A 166 -8.71 5.79 -8.04
CA ALA A 166 -7.72 4.73 -8.19
C ALA A 166 -7.36 4.12 -6.82
N TYR A 167 -7.14 4.96 -5.82
CA TYR A 167 -6.91 4.51 -4.45
C TYR A 167 -8.08 3.69 -3.90
N PHE A 168 -9.30 4.18 -4.05
CA PHE A 168 -10.51 3.46 -3.64
C PHE A 168 -10.62 2.08 -4.31
N LEU A 169 -10.44 2.01 -5.63
CA LEU A 169 -10.50 0.73 -6.35
C LEU A 169 -9.41 -0.25 -5.90
N ASN A 170 -8.19 0.23 -5.68
CA ASN A 170 -7.12 -0.64 -5.17
C ASN A 170 -7.48 -1.22 -3.81
N CYS A 171 -8.01 -0.41 -2.88
CA CYS A 171 -8.45 -0.91 -1.58
C CYS A 171 -9.58 -1.96 -1.69
N VAL A 172 -10.53 -1.78 -2.61
CA VAL A 172 -11.63 -2.72 -2.81
C VAL A 172 -11.16 -4.00 -3.49
N MET A 173 -10.39 -3.89 -4.57
CA MET A 173 -10.04 -5.02 -5.43
C MET A 173 -8.90 -5.88 -4.89
N LEU A 174 -8.02 -5.29 -4.08
CA LEU A 174 -6.91 -6.00 -3.45
C LEU A 174 -7.25 -6.49 -2.04
N ASN A 175 -8.45 -6.21 -1.55
CA ASN A 175 -8.96 -6.79 -0.32
C ASN A 175 -9.72 -8.09 -0.65
N PRO A 176 -9.27 -9.26 -0.17
CA PRO A 176 -9.92 -10.54 -0.45
C PRO A 176 -11.38 -10.62 0.01
N GLU A 177 -11.75 -9.85 1.03
CA GLU A 177 -13.13 -9.79 1.52
C GLU A 177 -14.10 -9.20 0.48
N TYR A 178 -13.66 -8.16 -0.25
CA TYR A 178 -14.51 -7.48 -1.23
C TYR A 178 -14.34 -8.04 -2.64
N ALA A 179 -13.10 -8.37 -3.03
CA ALA A 179 -12.74 -8.73 -4.40
C ALA A 179 -13.54 -9.90 -4.96
N GLY A 180 -13.85 -10.89 -4.13
CA GLY A 180 -14.64 -12.07 -4.49
C GLY A 180 -16.16 -11.86 -4.46
N SER A 181 -16.65 -10.71 -3.97
CA SER A 181 -18.08 -10.45 -3.79
C SER A 181 -18.82 -10.29 -5.13
N THR A 182 -20.11 -10.66 -5.13
CA THR A 182 -20.98 -10.42 -6.28
C THR A 182 -21.11 -8.94 -6.61
N ILE A 183 -21.06 -8.07 -5.60
CA ILE A 183 -21.14 -6.62 -5.75
C ILE A 183 -20.00 -6.09 -6.62
N VAL A 184 -18.78 -6.58 -6.39
CA VAL A 184 -17.61 -6.21 -7.17
C VAL A 184 -17.66 -6.83 -8.56
N LYS A 185 -18.11 -8.07 -8.68
CA LYS A 185 -18.32 -8.74 -9.98
C LYS A 185 -19.32 -7.96 -10.85
N ASP A 186 -20.46 -7.56 -10.29
CA ASP A 186 -21.48 -6.78 -11.00
C ASP A 186 -21.00 -5.38 -11.39
N PHE A 187 -20.12 -4.79 -10.58
CA PHE A 187 -19.49 -3.53 -10.93
C PHE A 187 -18.58 -3.67 -12.14
N ILE A 188 -17.83 -4.76 -12.25
CA ILE A 188 -16.88 -5.00 -13.34
C ILE A 188 -17.61 -5.52 -14.57
N PHE A 189 -18.47 -6.51 -14.40
CA PHE A 189 -19.23 -7.21 -15.41
C PHE A 189 -20.72 -6.96 -15.17
N PRO A 190 -21.23 -5.76 -15.52
CA PRO A 190 -22.65 -5.49 -15.31
C PRO A 190 -23.47 -6.53 -16.09
N PRO A 191 -24.54 -7.08 -15.47
CA PRO A 191 -25.45 -7.97 -16.17
C PRO A 191 -26.05 -7.24 -17.38
N GLU A 192 -26.18 -7.94 -18.49
CA GLU A 192 -26.84 -7.41 -19.67
C GLU A 192 -28.30 -7.07 -19.32
N LYS A 193 -28.71 -5.86 -19.70
CA LYS A 193 -30.08 -5.35 -19.47
C LYS A 193 -30.97 -5.77 -20.60
#